data_66d860d9773576c0d33babeb67083c95
#
_entry.id   66d860d9773576c0d33babeb67083c95
#
_cell.length_a   1.000
_cell.length_b   1.000
_cell.length_c   1.000
_cell.angle_alpha   90.00
_cell.angle_beta   90.00
_cell.angle_gamma   90.00
#
_symmetry.space_group_name_H-M   'P 1'
#
loop_
_entity.id
_entity.type
_entity.pdbx_description
1 polymer ?
#
loop_
_entity_poly.entity_id
_entity_poly.type
_entity_poly.pdbx_seq_one_letter_code
_entity_poly.pdbx_strand_id
1 'polypeptide(L)'
;MRTNAHTPIDLPAPIAAYFAADAADAGGVALCFTENGVVIDERREHQGRQAIERWKAEALAKYHYTSEPLTVDVSGADVTVMTRVTGEFPGSPIELRYRFTLRGARIARLEITG
;
A
#
# COMPACT_ATOMS: atom_id res chain seq x y z
N MET A 1 3.15 32.86 4.07
CA MET A 1 3.42 31.70 3.33
C MET A 1 3.36 30.52 4.25
N ARG A 2 2.98 29.51 3.76
CA ARG A 2 2.90 28.34 4.55
C ARG A 2 4.07 27.45 4.35
N THR A 3 4.35 26.70 5.31
CA THR A 3 5.39 25.71 5.20
C THR A 3 4.95 24.55 4.34
N ASN A 4 5.88 23.93 3.69
CA ASN A 4 5.62 22.74 2.90
C ASN A 4 6.09 21.48 3.57
N ALA A 5 6.46 21.57 4.84
CA ALA A 5 6.98 20.42 5.54
C ALA A 5 6.01 19.24 5.52
N HIS A 6 4.71 19.54 5.48
CA HIS A 6 3.67 18.53 5.49
C HIS A 6 2.84 18.52 4.22
N THR A 7 3.39 19.04 3.12
CA THR A 7 2.68 18.99 1.85
C THR A 7 2.42 17.54 1.50
N PRO A 8 1.16 17.16 1.30
CA PRO A 8 0.86 15.77 0.97
C PRO A 8 1.41 15.39 -0.38
N ILE A 9 1.77 14.13 -0.52
CA ILE A 9 2.12 13.57 -1.81
C ILE A 9 0.84 13.39 -2.60
N ASP A 10 0.88 13.75 -3.87
CA ASP A 10 -0.28 13.68 -4.74
C ASP A 10 -0.44 12.26 -5.28
N LEU A 11 -1.20 11.44 -4.57
CA LEU A 11 -1.43 10.05 -4.93
C LEU A 11 -2.71 9.90 -5.76
N PRO A 12 -2.71 9.00 -6.76
CA PRO A 12 -3.97 8.61 -7.40
C PRO A 12 -5.00 8.15 -6.38
N ALA A 13 -6.28 8.43 -6.63
CA ALA A 13 -7.35 8.21 -5.66
C ALA A 13 -7.37 6.80 -5.04
N PRO A 14 -7.28 5.70 -5.82
CA PRO A 14 -7.32 4.38 -5.19
C PRO A 14 -6.11 4.10 -4.30
N ILE A 15 -4.97 4.69 -4.63
CA ILE A 15 -3.76 4.52 -3.82
C ILE A 15 -3.85 5.37 -2.56
N ALA A 16 -4.38 6.59 -2.66
CA ALA A 16 -4.63 7.41 -1.48
C ALA A 16 -5.57 6.68 -0.52
N ALA A 17 -6.62 6.06 -1.05
CA ALA A 17 -7.56 5.28 -0.23
C ALA A 17 -6.86 4.08 0.43
N TYR A 18 -5.96 3.43 -0.29
CA TYR A 18 -5.18 2.32 0.25
C TYR A 18 -4.41 2.77 1.50
N PHE A 19 -3.65 3.85 1.39
CA PHE A 19 -2.85 4.31 2.53
C PHE A 19 -3.72 4.83 3.67
N ALA A 20 -4.88 5.41 3.36
CA ALA A 20 -5.80 5.86 4.39
C ALA A 20 -6.36 4.69 5.20
N ALA A 21 -6.62 3.55 4.58
CA ALA A 21 -7.15 2.37 5.24
C ALA A 21 -6.07 1.51 5.88
N ASP A 22 -4.83 1.66 5.46
CA ASP A 22 -3.73 0.74 5.75
C ASP A 22 -3.47 0.54 7.24
N ALA A 23 -3.62 1.58 8.03
CA ALA A 23 -3.20 1.54 9.43
C ALA A 23 -4.09 0.64 10.30
N ALA A 24 -5.36 0.45 9.95
CA ALA A 24 -6.28 -0.23 10.86
C ALA A 24 -7.47 -0.91 10.20
N ASP A 25 -7.61 -0.85 8.88
CA ASP A 25 -8.83 -1.31 8.21
C ASP A 25 -8.53 -2.26 7.07
N ALA A 26 -8.29 -3.52 7.41
CA ALA A 26 -7.95 -4.54 6.41
C ALA A 26 -9.06 -4.70 5.35
N GLY A 27 -10.32 -4.61 5.76
CA GLY A 27 -11.43 -4.67 4.81
C GLY A 27 -11.44 -3.49 3.88
N GLY A 28 -11.16 -2.29 4.39
CA GLY A 28 -11.06 -1.09 3.56
C GLY A 28 -9.93 -1.19 2.56
N VAL A 29 -8.78 -1.76 2.96
CA VAL A 29 -7.67 -1.99 2.04
C VAL A 29 -8.12 -2.90 0.91
N ALA A 30 -8.78 -4.00 1.22
CA ALA A 30 -9.22 -4.96 0.20
C ALA A 30 -10.18 -4.33 -0.79
N LEU A 31 -11.04 -3.41 -0.34
CA LEU A 31 -12.01 -2.73 -1.22
C LEU A 31 -11.34 -1.77 -2.20
N CYS A 32 -10.09 -1.40 -1.98
CA CYS A 32 -9.36 -0.57 -2.94
C CYS A 32 -8.96 -1.35 -4.19
N PHE A 33 -9.03 -2.69 -4.13
CA PHE A 33 -8.60 -3.56 -5.22
C PHE A 33 -9.77 -3.98 -6.09
N THR A 34 -9.45 -4.36 -7.33
CA THR A 34 -10.43 -5.05 -8.17
C THR A 34 -10.79 -6.38 -7.53
N GLU A 35 -11.90 -6.96 -7.97
CA GLU A 35 -12.38 -8.24 -7.43
C GLU A 35 -11.31 -9.33 -7.50
N ASN A 36 -10.53 -9.32 -8.58
CA ASN A 36 -9.46 -10.29 -8.80
C ASN A 36 -8.08 -9.69 -8.55
N GLY A 37 -8.02 -8.63 -7.76
CA GLY A 37 -6.75 -7.98 -7.46
C GLY A 37 -5.73 -8.91 -6.82
N VAL A 38 -4.46 -8.56 -6.96
CA VAL A 38 -3.36 -9.39 -6.47
C VAL A 38 -2.40 -8.54 -5.66
N VAL A 39 -2.00 -9.07 -4.51
CA VAL A 39 -0.89 -8.50 -3.74
C VAL A 39 0.25 -9.51 -3.73
N ILE A 40 1.45 -9.04 -4.00
CA ILE A 40 2.66 -9.85 -3.87
C ILE A 40 3.52 -9.19 -2.80
N ASP A 41 3.69 -9.87 -1.69
CA ASP A 41 4.47 -9.38 -0.55
C ASP A 41 5.29 -10.53 0.01
N GLU A 42 6.56 -10.26 0.30
CA GLU A 42 7.48 -11.28 0.78
C GLU A 42 7.52 -12.49 -0.15
N ARG A 43 7.40 -12.22 -1.46
CA ARG A 43 7.38 -13.21 -2.55
C ARG A 43 6.18 -14.16 -2.48
N ARG A 44 5.14 -13.79 -1.73
CA ARG A 44 3.90 -14.56 -1.65
C ARG A 44 2.80 -13.82 -2.35
N GLU A 45 1.99 -14.55 -3.10
CA GLU A 45 0.90 -14.00 -3.87
C GLU A 45 -0.41 -14.19 -3.12
N HIS A 46 -1.18 -13.09 -3.00
CA HIS A 46 -2.50 -13.10 -2.38
C HIS A 46 -3.48 -12.62 -3.43
N GLN A 47 -4.34 -13.51 -3.91
CA GLN A 47 -5.24 -13.21 -5.00
C GLN A 47 -6.68 -13.12 -4.54
N GLY A 48 -7.36 -12.03 -4.94
CA GLY A 48 -8.74 -11.78 -4.61
C GLY A 48 -8.89 -10.99 -3.31
N ARG A 49 -10.01 -10.28 -3.18
CA ARG A 49 -10.24 -9.39 -2.03
C ARG A 49 -10.18 -10.12 -0.69
N GLN A 50 -10.71 -11.33 -0.64
CA GLN A 50 -10.73 -12.08 0.60
C GLN A 50 -9.32 -12.42 1.06
N ALA A 51 -8.47 -12.85 0.13
CA ALA A 51 -7.07 -13.14 0.45
C ALA A 51 -6.30 -11.88 0.82
N ILE A 52 -6.61 -10.76 0.15
CA ILE A 52 -5.96 -9.49 0.43
C ILE A 52 -6.34 -8.99 1.83
N GLU A 53 -7.60 -9.10 2.20
CA GLU A 53 -8.03 -8.72 3.53
C GLU A 53 -7.33 -9.55 4.59
N ARG A 54 -7.22 -10.85 4.36
CA ARG A 54 -6.53 -11.75 5.30
C ARG A 54 -5.05 -11.39 5.41
N TRP A 55 -4.40 -11.14 4.27
CA TRP A 55 -3.00 -10.74 4.26
C TRP A 55 -2.78 -9.49 5.10
N LYS A 56 -3.60 -8.47 4.89
CA LYS A 56 -3.43 -7.20 5.60
C LYS A 56 -3.70 -7.37 7.09
N ALA A 57 -4.75 -8.10 7.44
CA ALA A 57 -5.10 -8.33 8.85
C ALA A 57 -3.96 -9.05 9.59
N GLU A 58 -3.39 -10.07 8.95
CA GLU A 58 -2.28 -10.82 9.53
C GLU A 58 -1.03 -9.98 9.67
N ALA A 59 -0.72 -9.16 8.66
CA ALA A 59 0.45 -8.29 8.70
C ALA A 59 0.32 -7.23 9.80
N LEU A 60 -0.85 -6.63 9.93
CA LEU A 60 -1.09 -5.63 10.97
C LEU A 60 -0.97 -6.25 12.36
N ALA A 61 -1.52 -7.45 12.54
CA ALA A 61 -1.46 -8.14 13.83
C ALA A 61 -0.02 -8.56 14.18
N LYS A 62 0.76 -8.94 13.16
CA LYS A 62 2.12 -9.44 13.39
C LYS A 62 3.11 -8.32 13.64
N TYR A 63 3.01 -7.22 12.88
CA TYR A 63 4.05 -6.19 12.89
C TYR A 63 3.64 -4.88 13.54
N HIS A 64 2.34 -4.67 13.77
CA HIS A 64 1.80 -3.42 14.34
C HIS A 64 2.46 -2.22 13.67
N TYR A 65 2.33 -2.13 12.35
CA TYR A 65 3.11 -1.18 11.57
C TYR A 65 2.26 -0.04 11.03
N THR A 66 2.96 1.04 10.68
CA THR A 66 2.38 2.14 9.92
C THR A 66 3.19 2.33 8.66
N SER A 67 2.53 2.86 7.62
CA SER A 67 3.16 3.09 6.32
C SER A 67 3.02 4.55 5.94
N GLU A 68 4.12 5.15 5.51
CA GLU A 68 4.13 6.54 5.09
C GLU A 68 4.65 6.63 3.66
N PRO A 69 3.82 7.09 2.70
CA PRO A 69 4.31 7.29 1.34
C PRO A 69 5.30 8.45 1.30
N LEU A 70 6.45 8.23 0.67
CA LEU A 70 7.51 9.23 0.60
C LEU A 70 7.59 9.89 -0.76
N THR A 71 7.53 9.10 -1.84
CA THR A 71 7.58 9.61 -3.20
C THR A 71 6.60 8.84 -4.06
N VAL A 72 6.16 9.46 -5.15
CA VAL A 72 5.26 8.82 -6.10
C VAL A 72 5.78 9.07 -7.51
N ASP A 73 5.75 8.03 -8.33
CA ASP A 73 6.15 8.09 -9.72
C ASP A 73 5.09 7.40 -10.55
N VAL A 74 4.42 8.15 -11.41
CA VAL A 74 3.30 7.66 -12.21
C VAL A 74 3.73 7.47 -13.64
N SER A 75 3.50 6.28 -14.18
CA SER A 75 3.79 5.96 -15.59
C SER A 75 2.60 5.19 -16.15
N GLY A 76 1.63 5.91 -16.74
CA GLY A 76 0.41 5.29 -17.22
C GLY A 76 -0.38 4.68 -16.07
N ALA A 77 -0.69 3.40 -16.18
CA ALA A 77 -1.42 2.67 -15.16
C ALA A 77 -0.52 2.18 -14.02
N ASP A 78 0.81 2.30 -14.18
CA ASP A 78 1.76 1.83 -13.17
C ASP A 78 2.20 2.99 -12.30
N VAL A 79 2.13 2.79 -10.99
CA VAL A 79 2.50 3.81 -10.02
C VAL A 79 3.42 3.19 -8.99
N THR A 80 4.58 3.81 -8.83
CA THR A 80 5.56 3.35 -7.83
C THR A 80 5.59 4.34 -6.68
N VAL A 81 5.41 3.84 -5.47
CA VAL A 81 5.44 4.65 -4.26
C VAL A 81 6.53 4.11 -3.35
N MET A 82 7.52 4.94 -3.08
CA MET A 82 8.49 4.58 -2.03
C MET A 82 7.83 4.85 -0.70
N THR A 83 7.85 3.87 0.17
CA THR A 83 7.06 3.86 1.40
C THR A 83 7.97 3.56 2.58
N ARG A 84 7.87 4.37 3.63
CA ARG A 84 8.55 4.07 4.89
C ARG A 84 7.59 3.28 5.77
N VAL A 85 8.02 2.09 6.16
CA VAL A 85 7.24 1.21 7.03
C VAL A 85 7.92 1.16 8.39
N THR A 86 7.17 1.50 9.43
CA THR A 86 7.66 1.53 10.80
C THR A 86 6.79 0.59 11.64
N GLY A 87 7.40 -0.36 12.33
CA GLY A 87 6.65 -1.30 13.13
C GLY A 87 7.53 -2.16 14.01
N GLU A 88 6.94 -3.22 14.54
CA GLU A 88 7.61 -4.14 15.45
C GLU A 88 8.24 -5.27 14.67
N PHE A 89 9.36 -4.95 14.03
CA PHE A 89 10.13 -5.95 13.28
C PHE A 89 11.60 -5.52 13.24
N PRO A 90 12.52 -6.49 13.07
CA PRO A 90 13.93 -6.16 12.96
C PRO A 90 14.19 -5.27 11.74
N GLY A 91 15.00 -4.24 11.93
CA GLY A 91 15.34 -3.32 10.86
C GLY A 91 14.40 -2.16 10.68
N SER A 92 13.31 -2.09 11.47
CA SER A 92 12.39 -0.95 11.43
C SER A 92 13.09 0.35 11.85
N PRO A 93 12.81 1.48 11.17
CA PRO A 93 11.97 1.60 9.97
C PRO A 93 12.71 1.15 8.71
N ILE A 94 11.94 0.79 7.70
CA ILE A 94 12.50 0.32 6.44
C ILE A 94 11.76 0.99 5.29
N GLU A 95 12.46 1.26 4.19
CA GLU A 95 11.83 1.81 3.01
C GLU A 95 11.61 0.71 2.00
N LEU A 96 10.37 0.58 1.54
CA LEU A 96 9.96 -0.44 0.60
C LEU A 96 9.39 0.21 -0.65
N ARG A 97 9.54 -0.48 -1.77
CA ARG A 97 8.96 -0.06 -3.03
C ARG A 97 7.61 -0.72 -3.21
N TYR A 98 6.58 0.11 -3.33
CA TYR A 98 5.22 -0.34 -3.60
C TYR A 98 4.92 -0.06 -5.06
N ARG A 99 4.75 -1.10 -5.85
CA ARG A 99 4.45 -0.98 -7.28
C ARG A 99 3.00 -1.35 -7.50
N PHE A 100 2.21 -0.33 -7.82
CA PHE A 100 0.78 -0.49 -8.05
C PHE A 100 0.50 -0.52 -9.54
N THR A 101 -0.44 -1.35 -9.96
CA THR A 101 -1.03 -1.29 -11.30
C THR A 101 -2.50 -0.97 -11.12
N LEU A 102 -2.94 0.13 -11.74
CA LEU A 102 -4.32 0.59 -11.61
C LEU A 102 -5.19 0.07 -12.74
N ARG A 103 -6.46 -0.15 -12.44
CA ARG A 103 -7.46 -0.50 -13.43
C ARG A 103 -8.72 0.28 -13.11
N GLY A 104 -8.95 1.38 -13.86
CA GLY A 104 -10.02 2.30 -13.55
C GLY A 104 -9.84 2.89 -12.15
N ALA A 105 -10.86 2.84 -11.34
CA ALA A 105 -10.84 3.42 -10.00
C ALA A 105 -10.34 2.45 -8.93
N ARG A 106 -9.73 1.34 -9.32
CA ARG A 106 -9.27 0.30 -8.40
C ARG A 106 -7.83 -0.07 -8.66
N ILE A 107 -7.24 -0.77 -7.69
CA ILE A 107 -5.90 -1.33 -7.82
C ILE A 107 -6.04 -2.77 -8.32
N ALA A 108 -5.36 -3.08 -9.43
CA ALA A 108 -5.37 -4.43 -9.95
C ALA A 108 -4.25 -5.27 -9.37
N ARG A 109 -3.13 -4.63 -9.02
CA ARG A 109 -1.96 -5.36 -8.53
C ARG A 109 -1.11 -4.45 -7.66
N LEU A 110 -0.58 -5.01 -6.60
CA LEU A 110 0.40 -4.36 -5.74
C LEU A 110 1.53 -5.34 -5.46
N GLU A 111 2.74 -4.93 -5.79
CA GLU A 111 3.92 -5.72 -5.44
C GLU A 111 4.81 -4.89 -4.51
N ILE A 112 5.16 -5.48 -3.37
CA ILE A 112 5.99 -4.84 -2.37
C ILE A 112 7.36 -5.51 -2.36
N THR A 113 8.43 -4.71 -2.57
CA THR A 113 9.80 -5.21 -2.60
C THR A 113 10.70 -4.29 -1.77
N GLY A 114 11.85 -4.81 -1.42
CA GLY A 114 12.86 -4.07 -0.67
C GLY A 114 13.76 -3.18 -1.49
#